data_f77ebfe722b87d9a672e8063b3dcd15e
#
_entry.id   f77ebfe722b87d9a672e8063b3dcd15e
#
_cell.length_a   1.000
_cell.length_b   1.000
_cell.length_c   1.000
_cell.angle_alpha   90.00
_cell.angle_beta   90.00
_cell.angle_gamma   90.00
#
_symmetry.space_group_name_H-M   'P 1'
#
loop_
_entity.id
_entity.type
_entity.pdbx_description
1 polymer ?
#
loop_
_entity_poly.entity_id
_entity_poly.type
_entity_poly.pdbx_seq_one_letter_code
_entity_poly.pdbx_strand_id
1 'polypeptide(L)'
;MTAAAITLRIAQHDDAQAIALMSRDLIEAGLGWKYEPERIRRAMNDRDTVTLVACDRSLLVGFAIMEFGDERAHLVLLAVRPTHRRLSVGKRLIEWLIESVATAGLASIHLELRSRNEAARAFYRAMGFTETINVPGYYRGKEAATRMARVLRAPGPLPYNWRPPTLDAK
;
A
#
# COMPACT_ATOMS: atom_id res chain seq x y z
N MET A 1 29.94 0.40 11.58
CA MET A 1 29.08 -0.20 10.53
C MET A 1 28.40 0.95 9.81
N THR A 2 28.79 1.20 8.59
CA THR A 2 28.11 2.18 7.74
C THR A 2 26.68 1.68 7.52
N ALA A 3 25.69 2.53 7.84
CA ALA A 3 24.32 2.24 7.50
C ALA A 3 24.26 1.88 6.01
N ALA A 4 23.75 0.70 5.70
CA ALA A 4 23.59 0.27 4.32
C ALA A 4 22.85 1.35 3.55
N ALA A 5 23.40 1.77 2.41
CA ALA A 5 22.80 2.82 1.59
C ALA A 5 21.56 2.26 0.87
N ILE A 6 20.44 2.21 1.59
CA ILE A 6 19.16 1.81 1.01
C ILE A 6 18.74 2.83 -0.05
N THR A 7 18.52 2.39 -1.27
CA THR A 7 18.01 3.22 -2.37
C THR A 7 16.59 2.83 -2.73
N LEU A 8 15.76 3.82 -3.06
CA LEU A 8 14.42 3.60 -3.60
C LEU A 8 14.44 3.83 -5.11
N ARG A 9 13.72 3.01 -5.85
CA ARG A 9 13.51 3.17 -7.29
C ARG A 9 12.21 2.51 -7.73
N ILE A 10 11.74 2.90 -8.88
CA ILE A 10 10.64 2.18 -9.56
C ILE A 10 11.12 0.77 -9.93
N ALA A 11 10.25 -0.21 -9.75
CA ALA A 11 10.54 -1.60 -10.06
C ALA A 11 10.82 -1.78 -11.56
N GLN A 12 11.77 -2.66 -11.87
CA GLN A 12 12.11 -3.09 -13.23
C GLN A 12 11.56 -4.50 -13.47
N HIS A 13 11.43 -4.89 -14.72
CA HIS A 13 10.84 -6.18 -15.11
C HIS A 13 11.44 -7.38 -14.34
N ASP A 14 12.73 -7.38 -14.13
CA ASP A 14 13.45 -8.46 -13.45
C ASP A 14 13.18 -8.52 -11.93
N ASP A 15 12.63 -7.45 -11.34
CA ASP A 15 12.29 -7.43 -9.92
C ASP A 15 11.03 -8.27 -9.60
N ALA A 16 10.23 -8.59 -10.59
CA ALA A 16 8.92 -9.23 -10.41
C ALA A 16 9.02 -10.56 -9.64
N GLN A 17 10.04 -11.37 -9.92
CA GLN A 17 10.26 -12.65 -9.23
C GLN A 17 10.53 -12.43 -7.72
N ALA A 18 11.45 -11.53 -7.39
CA ALA A 18 11.79 -11.23 -5.99
C ALA A 18 10.61 -10.64 -5.24
N ILE A 19 9.86 -9.72 -5.85
CA ILE A 19 8.64 -9.14 -5.27
C ILE A 19 7.60 -10.22 -5.00
N ALA A 20 7.33 -11.09 -5.97
CA ALA A 20 6.34 -12.16 -5.84
C ALA A 20 6.70 -13.15 -4.72
N LEU A 21 7.98 -13.54 -4.61
CA LEU A 21 8.44 -14.42 -3.53
C LEU A 21 8.32 -13.75 -2.16
N MET A 22 8.65 -12.46 -2.05
CA MET A 22 8.46 -11.71 -0.81
C MET A 22 6.98 -11.60 -0.44
N SER A 23 6.09 -11.37 -1.40
CA SER A 23 4.64 -11.34 -1.15
C SER A 23 4.15 -12.68 -0.64
N ARG A 24 4.55 -13.79 -1.29
CA ARG A 24 4.20 -15.14 -0.85
C ARG A 24 4.59 -15.40 0.59
N ASP A 25 5.81 -15.07 0.95
CA ASP A 25 6.40 -15.47 2.23
C ASP A 25 6.04 -14.50 3.37
N LEU A 26 5.91 -13.20 3.09
CA LEU A 26 5.76 -12.16 4.11
C LEU A 26 4.33 -11.61 4.24
N ILE A 27 3.53 -11.69 3.18
CA ILE A 27 2.17 -11.14 3.16
C ILE A 27 1.12 -12.25 3.05
N GLU A 28 1.28 -13.16 2.09
CA GLU A 28 0.27 -14.15 1.72
C GLU A 28 0.43 -15.50 2.43
N ALA A 29 1.34 -15.61 3.40
CA ALA A 29 1.56 -16.85 4.14
C ALA A 29 0.24 -17.36 4.76
N GLY A 30 -0.14 -18.60 4.41
CA GLY A 30 -1.40 -19.20 4.84
C GLY A 30 -2.65 -18.78 4.07
N LEU A 31 -2.52 -17.89 3.07
CA LEU A 31 -3.66 -17.40 2.27
C LEU A 31 -3.68 -17.92 0.83
N GLY A 32 -2.66 -18.70 0.44
CA GLY A 32 -2.42 -19.08 -0.95
C GLY A 32 -1.75 -17.94 -1.74
N TRP A 33 -0.98 -18.32 -2.76
CA TRP A 33 -0.17 -17.38 -3.53
C TRP A 33 -0.98 -16.76 -4.67
N LYS A 34 -1.40 -15.52 -4.48
CA LYS A 34 -2.20 -14.74 -5.44
C LYS A 34 -1.34 -13.81 -6.30
N TYR A 35 -0.29 -13.24 -5.70
CA TYR A 35 0.61 -12.29 -6.37
C TYR A 35 1.84 -12.99 -6.94
N GLU A 36 1.58 -13.92 -7.88
CA GLU A 36 2.62 -14.60 -8.65
C GLU A 36 3.37 -13.62 -9.57
N PRO A 37 4.56 -13.97 -10.07
CA PRO A 37 5.40 -13.06 -10.87
C PRO A 37 4.68 -12.41 -12.04
N GLU A 38 3.80 -13.13 -12.72
CA GLU A 38 3.04 -12.59 -13.86
C GLU A 38 2.04 -11.51 -13.44
N ARG A 39 1.41 -11.67 -12.27
CA ARG A 39 0.53 -10.64 -11.72
C ARG A 39 1.29 -9.40 -11.31
N ILE A 40 2.50 -9.57 -10.74
CA ILE A 40 3.39 -8.45 -10.42
C ILE A 40 3.79 -7.72 -11.70
N ARG A 41 4.16 -8.42 -12.78
CA ARG A 41 4.48 -7.79 -14.07
C ARG A 41 3.32 -6.99 -14.63
N ARG A 42 2.10 -7.51 -14.53
CA ARG A 42 0.90 -6.76 -14.96
C ARG A 42 0.72 -5.48 -14.17
N ALA A 43 0.89 -5.52 -12.85
CA ALA A 43 0.84 -4.33 -12.00
C ALA A 43 1.92 -3.31 -12.38
N MET A 44 3.14 -3.76 -12.69
CA MET A 44 4.25 -2.90 -13.12
C MET A 44 3.99 -2.23 -14.47
N ASN A 45 3.23 -2.86 -15.35
CA ASN A 45 2.88 -2.34 -16.68
C ASN A 45 1.61 -1.48 -16.68
N ASP A 46 0.87 -1.47 -15.58
CA ASP A 46 -0.33 -0.66 -15.43
C ASP A 46 0.07 0.80 -15.16
N ARG A 47 -0.43 1.72 -15.98
CA ARG A 47 -0.12 3.15 -15.87
C ARG A 47 -0.65 3.81 -14.59
N ASP A 48 -1.71 3.25 -14.01
CA ASP A 48 -2.34 3.76 -12.80
C ASP A 48 -1.82 3.05 -11.53
N THR A 49 -0.77 2.27 -11.67
CA THR A 49 -0.13 1.53 -10.58
C THR A 49 1.35 1.87 -10.46
N VAL A 50 1.80 2.15 -9.25
CA VAL A 50 3.21 2.33 -8.93
C VAL A 50 3.72 1.11 -8.18
N THR A 51 4.78 0.50 -8.68
CA THR A 51 5.54 -0.53 -7.99
C THR A 51 6.91 0.03 -7.62
N LEU A 52 7.13 0.26 -6.33
CA LEU A 52 8.34 0.85 -5.76
C LEU A 52 9.16 -0.22 -5.05
N VAL A 53 10.46 -0.22 -5.24
CA VAL A 53 11.39 -1.13 -4.55
C VAL A 53 12.42 -0.39 -3.74
N ALA A 54 12.84 -1.00 -2.65
CA ALA A 54 13.98 -0.60 -1.83
C ALA A 54 15.08 -1.64 -1.98
N CYS A 55 16.29 -1.17 -2.27
CA CYS A 55 17.46 -2.03 -2.49
C CYS A 55 18.58 -1.66 -1.52
N ASP A 56 19.19 -2.67 -0.93
CA ASP A 56 20.50 -2.58 -0.30
C ASP A 56 21.53 -3.08 -1.29
N ARG A 57 22.27 -2.14 -1.91
CA ARG A 57 23.10 -2.43 -3.09
C ARG A 57 22.26 -3.11 -4.18
N SER A 58 22.56 -4.35 -4.54
CA SER A 58 21.81 -5.13 -5.53
C SER A 58 20.68 -5.99 -4.95
N LEU A 59 20.58 -6.09 -3.61
CA LEU A 59 19.57 -6.91 -2.95
C LEU A 59 18.27 -6.12 -2.79
N LEU A 60 17.17 -6.61 -3.36
CA LEU A 60 15.84 -6.08 -3.11
C LEU A 60 15.42 -6.45 -1.68
N VAL A 61 15.21 -5.45 -0.82
CA VAL A 61 14.95 -5.62 0.61
C VAL A 61 13.55 -5.18 1.05
N GLY A 62 12.85 -4.45 0.20
CA GLY A 62 11.48 -4.04 0.43
C GLY A 62 10.79 -3.65 -0.86
N PHE A 63 9.47 -3.64 -0.85
CA PHE A 63 8.67 -3.15 -1.97
C PHE A 63 7.31 -2.66 -1.50
N ALA A 64 6.67 -1.86 -2.34
CA ALA A 64 5.29 -1.45 -2.18
C ALA A 64 4.61 -1.36 -3.54
N ILE A 65 3.33 -1.70 -3.60
CA ILE A 65 2.49 -1.56 -4.78
C ILE A 65 1.28 -0.69 -4.40
N MET A 66 1.06 0.39 -5.15
CA MET A 66 -0.04 1.32 -4.93
C MET A 66 -0.79 1.59 -6.23
N GLU A 67 -2.10 1.44 -6.18
CA GLU A 67 -3.02 1.78 -7.26
C GLU A 67 -3.55 3.20 -7.04
N PHE A 68 -3.57 4.00 -8.11
CA PHE A 68 -4.05 5.39 -8.11
C PHE A 68 -5.43 5.43 -8.77
N GLY A 69 -6.45 5.74 -7.99
CA GLY A 69 -7.80 5.98 -8.50
C GLY A 69 -8.06 7.46 -8.79
N ASP A 70 -9.32 7.83 -8.94
CA ASP A 70 -9.70 9.21 -9.25
C ASP A 70 -9.56 10.16 -8.04
N GLU A 71 -9.97 9.73 -6.86
CA GLU A 71 -9.95 10.55 -5.64
C GLU A 71 -9.08 9.95 -4.53
N ARG A 72 -8.79 8.66 -4.60
CA ARG A 72 -8.04 7.94 -3.57
C ARG A 72 -7.09 6.93 -4.16
N ALA A 73 -6.00 6.68 -3.44
CA ALA A 73 -5.05 5.63 -3.74
C ALA A 73 -5.29 4.42 -2.83
N HIS A 74 -4.91 3.25 -3.30
CA HIS A 74 -4.99 2.00 -2.54
C HIS A 74 -3.61 1.36 -2.46
N LEU A 75 -3.10 1.22 -1.24
CA LEU A 75 -1.87 0.48 -0.98
C LEU A 75 -2.20 -1.01 -0.99
N VAL A 76 -1.82 -1.68 -2.06
CA VAL A 76 -2.17 -3.10 -2.31
C VAL A 76 -1.25 -4.03 -1.54
N LEU A 77 0.05 -3.80 -1.61
CA LEU A 77 1.08 -4.61 -0.95
C LEU A 77 2.19 -3.72 -0.41
N LEU A 78 2.74 -4.11 0.74
CA LEU A 78 3.99 -3.58 1.28
C LEU A 78 4.67 -4.66 2.11
N ALA A 79 5.94 -4.91 1.86
CA ALA A 79 6.75 -5.79 2.68
C ALA A 79 8.20 -5.31 2.76
N VAL A 80 8.84 -5.64 3.87
CA VAL A 80 10.27 -5.44 4.11
C VAL A 80 10.86 -6.75 4.63
N ARG A 81 12.01 -7.15 4.07
CA ARG A 81 12.72 -8.35 4.56
C ARG A 81 12.96 -8.26 6.07
N PRO A 82 12.76 -9.34 6.83
CA PRO A 82 12.98 -9.33 8.28
C PRO A 82 14.36 -8.80 8.70
N THR A 83 15.40 -9.11 7.90
CA THR A 83 16.78 -8.65 8.13
C THR A 83 16.97 -7.13 8.00
N HIS A 84 16.03 -6.43 7.34
CA HIS A 84 16.08 -4.99 7.07
C HIS A 84 14.95 -4.22 7.74
N ARG A 85 14.19 -4.86 8.62
CA ARG A 85 13.20 -4.19 9.47
C ARG A 85 13.91 -3.28 10.48
N ARG A 86 13.20 -2.25 10.95
CA ARG A 86 13.69 -1.22 11.89
C ARG A 86 14.88 -0.39 11.36
N LEU A 87 15.11 -0.43 10.05
CA LEU A 87 16.04 0.44 9.32
C LEU A 87 15.31 1.52 8.52
N SER A 88 14.08 1.82 8.89
CA SER A 88 13.20 2.81 8.24
C SER A 88 12.89 2.53 6.76
N VAL A 89 13.08 1.32 6.26
CA VAL A 89 12.79 0.95 4.86
C VAL A 89 11.30 1.12 4.56
N GLY A 90 10.43 0.55 5.37
CA GLY A 90 8.98 0.66 5.22
C GLY A 90 8.50 2.11 5.32
N LYS A 91 9.03 2.87 6.27
CA LYS A 91 8.75 4.30 6.43
C LYS A 91 9.09 5.08 5.15
N ARG A 92 10.28 4.89 4.60
CA ARG A 92 10.73 5.57 3.38
C ARG A 92 9.86 5.22 2.17
N LEU A 93 9.48 3.94 2.02
CA LEU A 93 8.56 3.50 0.96
C LEU A 93 7.21 4.23 1.07
N ILE A 94 6.62 4.27 2.26
CA ILE A 94 5.33 4.93 2.49
C ILE A 94 5.44 6.44 2.30
N GLU A 95 6.46 7.10 2.81
CA GLU A 95 6.67 8.54 2.66
C GLU A 95 6.75 8.94 1.18
N TRP A 96 7.50 8.18 0.39
CA TRP A 96 7.61 8.41 -1.06
C TRP A 96 6.24 8.28 -1.75
N LEU A 97 5.45 7.26 -1.38
CA LEU A 97 4.11 7.04 -1.94
C LEU A 97 3.12 8.12 -1.49
N ILE A 98 3.16 8.55 -0.22
CA ILE A 98 2.32 9.64 0.28
C ILE A 98 2.58 10.92 -0.51
N GLU A 99 3.85 11.27 -0.72
CA GLU A 99 4.23 12.45 -1.51
C GLU A 99 3.73 12.34 -2.95
N SER A 100 3.85 11.16 -3.56
CA SER A 100 3.36 10.91 -4.92
C SER A 100 1.83 11.05 -5.02
N VAL A 101 1.08 10.52 -4.06
CA VAL A 101 -0.38 10.63 -3.98
C VAL A 101 -0.81 12.10 -3.79
N ALA A 102 -0.14 12.83 -2.91
CA ALA A 102 -0.39 14.25 -2.68
C ALA A 102 -0.11 15.09 -3.94
N THR A 103 1.00 14.81 -4.62
CA THR A 103 1.37 15.48 -5.88
C THR A 103 0.35 15.19 -6.98
N ALA A 104 -0.20 13.98 -7.05
CA ALA A 104 -1.27 13.62 -7.98
C ALA A 104 -2.62 14.28 -7.64
N GLY A 105 -2.73 14.94 -6.49
CA GLY A 105 -3.94 15.64 -6.06
C GLY A 105 -5.02 14.74 -5.46
N LEU A 106 -4.71 13.50 -5.11
CA LEU A 106 -5.64 12.57 -4.49
C LEU A 106 -5.85 12.90 -3.00
N ALA A 107 -7.06 12.62 -2.51
CA ALA A 107 -7.47 13.05 -1.18
C ALA A 107 -7.04 12.11 -0.05
N SER A 108 -6.86 10.81 -0.32
CA SER A 108 -6.61 9.81 0.71
C SER A 108 -5.92 8.56 0.19
N ILE A 109 -5.34 7.80 1.12
CA ILE A 109 -4.76 6.47 0.88
C ILE A 109 -5.51 5.47 1.76
N HIS A 110 -5.88 4.34 1.18
CA HIS A 110 -6.58 3.24 1.84
C HIS A 110 -5.76 1.96 1.77
N LEU A 111 -5.90 1.10 2.76
CA LEU A 111 -5.27 -0.21 2.80
C LEU A 111 -6.09 -1.20 3.65
N GLU A 112 -5.83 -2.48 3.45
CA GLU A 112 -6.29 -3.56 4.32
C GLU A 112 -5.08 -4.32 4.87
N LEU A 113 -5.19 -4.75 6.12
CA LEU A 113 -4.23 -5.63 6.76
C LEU A 113 -4.94 -6.72 7.56
N ARG A 114 -4.26 -7.84 7.80
CA ARG A 114 -4.80 -8.88 8.69
C ARG A 114 -5.04 -8.28 10.07
N SER A 115 -6.25 -8.41 10.62
CA SER A 115 -6.62 -7.78 11.90
C SER A 115 -5.70 -8.22 13.06
N ARG A 116 -5.15 -9.42 12.98
CA ARG A 116 -4.19 -9.95 13.97
C ARG A 116 -2.76 -9.43 13.83
N ASN A 117 -2.43 -8.71 12.75
CA ASN A 117 -1.09 -8.17 12.51
C ASN A 117 -0.89 -6.86 13.28
N GLU A 118 -0.61 -6.98 14.58
CA GLU A 118 -0.41 -5.84 15.48
C GLU A 118 0.79 -4.98 15.08
N ALA A 119 1.88 -5.60 14.59
CA ALA A 119 3.07 -4.87 14.16
C ALA A 119 2.79 -3.95 12.96
N ALA A 120 2.06 -4.45 11.95
CA ALA A 120 1.66 -3.65 10.81
C ALA A 120 0.69 -2.54 11.20
N ARG A 121 -0.27 -2.84 12.08
CA ARG A 121 -1.21 -1.85 12.60
C ARG A 121 -0.49 -0.69 13.30
N ALA A 122 0.45 -1.00 14.19
CA ALA A 122 1.27 0.01 14.88
C ALA A 122 2.10 0.83 13.89
N PHE A 123 2.69 0.18 12.88
CA PHE A 123 3.45 0.85 11.83
C PHE A 123 2.58 1.85 11.06
N TYR A 124 1.41 1.45 10.58
CA TYR A 124 0.54 2.36 9.83
C TYR A 124 -0.04 3.48 10.69
N ARG A 125 -0.36 3.23 11.97
CA ARG A 125 -0.73 4.29 12.90
C ARG A 125 0.38 5.34 13.04
N ALA A 126 1.62 4.91 13.18
CA ALA A 126 2.77 5.81 13.24
C ALA A 126 2.96 6.62 11.94
N MET A 127 2.50 6.09 10.80
CA MET A 127 2.50 6.77 9.50
C MET A 127 1.25 7.62 9.25
N GLY A 128 0.41 7.84 10.27
CA GLY A 128 -0.75 8.71 10.20
C GLY A 128 -2.03 8.08 9.65
N PHE A 129 -2.08 6.76 9.54
CA PHE A 129 -3.29 6.02 9.17
C PHE A 129 -4.17 5.78 10.40
N THR A 130 -5.48 5.78 10.21
CA THR A 130 -6.48 5.45 11.22
C THR A 130 -7.32 4.26 10.79
N GLU A 131 -7.76 3.45 11.75
CA GLU A 131 -8.65 2.34 11.47
C GLU A 131 -10.04 2.86 11.13
N THR A 132 -10.66 2.30 10.10
CA THR A 132 -11.99 2.68 9.64
C THR A 132 -13.03 1.60 9.88
N ILE A 133 -12.72 0.34 9.53
CA ILE A 133 -13.65 -0.77 9.68
C ILE A 133 -12.89 -2.11 9.82
N ASN A 134 -13.49 -3.05 10.55
CA ASN A 134 -13.07 -4.44 10.58
C ASN A 134 -14.01 -5.25 9.65
N VAL A 135 -13.44 -6.06 8.78
CA VAL A 135 -14.18 -6.89 7.81
C VAL A 135 -13.94 -8.36 8.12
N PRO A 136 -14.87 -9.04 8.83
CA PRO A 136 -14.74 -10.47 9.11
C PRO A 136 -14.67 -11.28 7.81
N GLY A 137 -13.84 -12.33 7.80
CA GLY A 137 -13.74 -13.25 6.68
C GLY A 137 -13.19 -12.67 5.38
N TYR A 138 -12.58 -11.49 5.41
CA TYR A 138 -12.04 -10.81 4.23
C TYR A 138 -11.04 -11.67 3.45
N TYR A 139 -10.15 -12.35 4.16
CA TYR A 139 -9.16 -13.24 3.58
C TYR A 139 -9.72 -14.67 3.46
N ARG A 140 -10.25 -15.00 2.31
CA ARG A 140 -10.80 -16.33 1.96
C ARG A 140 -11.86 -16.86 2.95
N GLY A 141 -12.65 -15.98 3.55
CA GLY A 141 -13.64 -16.35 4.53
C GLY A 141 -13.09 -16.84 5.88
N LYS A 142 -11.76 -16.76 6.09
CA LYS A 142 -11.08 -17.32 7.27
C LYS A 142 -10.54 -16.26 8.22
N GLU A 143 -9.96 -15.20 7.70
CA GLU A 143 -9.35 -14.14 8.53
C GLU A 143 -10.01 -12.80 8.28
N ALA A 144 -10.16 -12.02 9.36
CA ALA A 144 -10.63 -10.65 9.28
C ALA A 144 -9.53 -9.71 8.79
N ALA A 145 -9.94 -8.68 8.05
CA ALA A 145 -9.11 -7.54 7.72
C ALA A 145 -9.53 -6.31 8.54
N THR A 146 -8.54 -5.52 8.92
CA THR A 146 -8.74 -4.15 9.38
C THR A 146 -8.45 -3.22 8.20
N ARG A 147 -9.40 -2.36 7.87
CA ARG A 147 -9.17 -1.28 6.91
C ARG A 147 -8.62 -0.06 7.62
N MET A 148 -7.67 0.59 6.99
CA MET A 148 -7.09 1.83 7.48
C MET A 148 -7.06 2.86 6.35
N ALA A 149 -7.12 4.13 6.73
CA ALA A 149 -7.05 5.23 5.79
C ALA A 149 -6.23 6.40 6.34
N ARG A 150 -5.55 7.11 5.46
CA ARG A 150 -4.92 8.39 5.74
C ARG A 150 -5.51 9.45 4.83
N VAL A 151 -6.11 10.48 5.41
CA VAL A 151 -6.60 11.65 4.69
C VAL A 151 -5.44 12.62 4.49
N LEU A 152 -5.18 13.02 3.24
CA LEU A 152 -4.10 13.93 2.86
C LEU A 152 -4.57 15.35 2.67
N ARG A 153 -5.83 15.51 2.22
CA ARG A 153 -6.45 16.82 2.10
C ARG A 153 -7.91 16.74 2.55
N ALA A 154 -8.36 17.77 3.27
CA ALA A 154 -9.77 17.90 3.61
C ALA A 154 -10.63 17.98 2.33
N PRO A 155 -11.86 17.43 2.33
CA PRO A 155 -12.81 17.71 1.27
C PRO A 155 -12.91 19.22 1.09
N GLY A 156 -12.79 19.68 -0.16
CA GLY A 156 -12.97 21.10 -0.47
C GLY A 156 -14.36 21.57 0.00
N PRO A 157 -14.54 22.86 0.25
CA PRO A 157 -15.85 23.38 0.55
C PRO A 157 -16.81 23.03 -0.60
N LEU A 158 -18.02 22.62 -0.24
CA LEU A 158 -19.08 22.38 -1.24
C LEU A 158 -19.23 23.62 -2.10
N PRO A 159 -19.41 23.47 -3.43
CA PRO A 159 -19.67 24.61 -4.29
C PRO A 159 -20.83 25.45 -3.72
N TYR A 160 -20.72 26.75 -3.75
CA TYR A 160 -21.73 27.66 -3.21
C TYR A 160 -23.16 27.37 -3.71
N ASN A 161 -23.28 26.80 -4.89
CA ASN A 161 -24.54 26.43 -5.56
C ASN A 161 -24.86 24.93 -5.47
N TRP A 162 -24.12 24.15 -4.64
CA TRP A 162 -24.41 22.74 -4.49
C TRP A 162 -25.82 22.55 -3.86
N ARG A 163 -26.65 21.73 -4.52
CA ARG A 163 -27.94 21.28 -3.99
C ARG A 163 -27.93 19.76 -3.96
N PRO A 164 -28.47 19.13 -2.90
CA PRO A 164 -28.64 17.69 -2.89
C PRO A 164 -29.52 17.27 -4.06
N PRO A 165 -29.27 16.07 -4.65
CA PRO A 165 -30.19 15.50 -5.64
C PRO A 165 -31.59 15.41 -5.01
N THR A 166 -32.59 15.92 -5.71
CA THR A 166 -33.99 15.72 -5.31
C THR A 166 -34.29 14.23 -5.47
N LEU A 167 -34.63 13.58 -4.34
CA LEU A 167 -35.26 12.26 -4.42
C LEU A 167 -36.64 12.47 -5.04
N ASP A 168 -36.77 12.15 -6.32
CA ASP A 168 -38.07 12.06 -6.96
C ASP A 168 -38.87 10.98 -6.21
N ALA A 169 -39.79 11.44 -5.37
CA ALA A 169 -40.80 10.60 -4.80
C ALA A 169 -41.70 10.07 -5.93
N LYS A 170 -41.56 8.79 -6.25
CA LYS A 170 -42.57 8.02 -6.99
C LYS A 170 -43.53 7.38 -6.01
#